data_05361792ae3a39ce5973cedfc167bdfb
#
_entry.id   05361792ae3a39ce5973cedfc167bdfb
#
_cell.length_a   1.000
_cell.length_b   1.000
_cell.length_c   1.000
_cell.angle_alpha   90.00
_cell.angle_beta   90.00
_cell.angle_gamma   90.00
#
_symmetry.space_group_name_H-M   'P 1'
#
loop_
_entity.id
_entity.type
_entity.pdbx_description
1 polymer ?
#
loop_
_entity_poly.entity_id
_entity_poly.type
_entity_poly.pdbx_seq_one_letter_code
_entity_poly.pdbx_strand_id
1 'polypeptide(L)'
;MKELENIEYFDKNIFYSNLSTKFLGRNLIYYEIIDSTQEEIWKIAKNVPQGTLVLADLQTKGKGTHGKNWCTDEKNNIAFSFILKPNCDIKRLEGLTLEIAEIILKVFEEVYQIKLQIKKPNDIVYKDKKIGGILT
;
A
#
# COMPACT_ATOMS: atom_id res chain seq x y z
N MET A 1 3.02 -8.26 -36.02
CA MET A 1 3.78 -8.55 -34.80
C MET A 1 3.18 -7.74 -33.67
N LYS A 2 2.62 -8.39 -32.68
CA LYS A 2 2.30 -7.69 -31.44
C LYS A 2 3.62 -7.32 -30.79
N GLU A 3 3.87 -6.01 -30.60
CA GLU A 3 4.92 -5.57 -29.72
C GLU A 3 4.69 -6.25 -28.38
N LEU A 4 5.68 -7.05 -27.94
CA LEU A 4 5.73 -7.51 -26.56
C LEU A 4 5.91 -6.24 -25.72
N GLU A 5 4.82 -5.71 -25.18
CA GLU A 5 4.88 -4.70 -24.16
C GLU A 5 5.84 -5.22 -23.09
N ASN A 6 6.94 -4.51 -22.88
CA ASN A 6 7.86 -4.78 -21.78
C ASN A 6 7.06 -4.62 -20.49
N ILE A 7 6.57 -5.71 -19.94
CA ILE A 7 5.96 -5.73 -18.62
C ILE A 7 7.13 -5.60 -17.64
N GLU A 8 7.30 -4.42 -17.08
CA GLU A 8 8.22 -4.24 -15.97
C GLU A 8 7.61 -4.89 -14.72
N TYR A 9 8.16 -6.03 -14.35
CA TYR A 9 7.83 -6.67 -13.08
C TYR A 9 8.51 -5.95 -11.93
N PHE A 10 7.90 -6.01 -10.75
CA PHE A 10 8.52 -5.47 -9.54
C PHE A 10 9.88 -6.14 -9.26
N ASP A 11 10.93 -5.32 -9.13
CA ASP A 11 12.28 -5.77 -8.84
C ASP A 11 12.68 -5.48 -7.40
N LYS A 12 12.82 -6.55 -6.60
CA LYS A 12 13.24 -6.45 -5.20
C LYS A 12 14.62 -5.83 -5.02
N ASN A 13 15.56 -6.07 -5.93
CA ASN A 13 16.92 -5.54 -5.82
C ASN A 13 16.91 -4.02 -6.00
N ILE A 14 16.15 -3.54 -6.98
CA ILE A 14 15.95 -2.09 -7.20
C ILE A 14 15.27 -1.47 -5.98
N PHE A 15 14.23 -2.12 -5.46
CA PHE A 15 13.54 -1.65 -4.25
C PHE A 15 14.51 -1.50 -3.07
N TYR A 16 15.24 -2.54 -2.72
CA TYR A 16 16.16 -2.51 -1.59
C TYR A 16 17.32 -1.54 -1.79
N SER A 17 17.83 -1.39 -3.00
CA SER A 17 18.94 -0.45 -3.29
C SER A 17 18.54 1.02 -3.12
N ASN A 18 17.26 1.33 -3.27
CA ASN A 18 16.72 2.68 -3.09
C ASN A 18 16.06 2.93 -1.72
N LEU A 19 15.94 1.88 -0.89
CA LEU A 19 15.29 1.98 0.40
C LEU A 19 16.19 2.65 1.44
N SER A 20 15.75 3.77 2.02
CA SER A 20 16.48 4.52 3.04
C SER A 20 15.83 4.52 4.43
N THR A 21 14.76 3.76 4.61
CA THR A 21 14.04 3.64 5.87
C THR A 21 14.83 2.91 6.95
N LYS A 22 14.51 3.15 8.21
CA LYS A 22 15.11 2.41 9.34
C LYS A 22 14.54 1.00 9.49
N PHE A 23 13.23 0.83 9.36
CA PHE A 23 12.55 -0.45 9.56
C PHE A 23 11.46 -0.74 8.52
N LEU A 24 10.74 0.26 8.03
CA LEU A 24 9.63 0.06 7.09
C LEU A 24 10.15 -0.48 5.75
N GLY A 25 9.60 -1.60 5.31
CA GLY A 25 9.94 -2.25 4.06
C GLY A 25 11.26 -3.04 4.06
N ARG A 26 12.00 -3.08 5.20
CA ARG A 26 13.24 -3.87 5.31
C ARG A 26 13.00 -5.36 5.23
N ASN A 27 11.81 -5.82 5.57
CA ASN A 27 11.32 -7.16 5.34
C ASN A 27 10.17 -7.08 4.36
N LEU A 28 10.43 -7.38 3.09
CA LEU A 28 9.46 -7.33 2.00
C LEU A 28 9.07 -8.73 1.58
N ILE A 29 7.76 -8.98 1.57
CA ILE A 29 7.14 -10.19 1.04
C ILE A 29 6.35 -9.79 -0.20
N TYR A 30 6.74 -10.31 -1.35
CA TYR A 30 6.14 -9.97 -2.64
C TYR A 30 5.39 -11.16 -3.23
N TYR A 31 4.22 -10.88 -3.76
CA TYR A 31 3.37 -11.82 -4.48
C TYR A 31 3.01 -11.25 -5.85
N GLU A 32 3.10 -12.03 -6.89
CA GLU A 32 2.49 -11.70 -8.17
C GLU A 32 0.95 -11.67 -8.03
N ILE A 33 0.39 -12.68 -7.40
CA ILE A 33 -1.06 -12.81 -7.14
C ILE A 33 -1.29 -13.26 -5.71
N ILE A 34 -2.21 -12.61 -5.02
CA ILE A 34 -2.66 -12.98 -3.67
C ILE A 34 -4.14 -12.65 -3.50
N ASP A 35 -4.81 -13.26 -2.54
CA ASP A 35 -6.20 -12.92 -2.22
C ASP A 35 -6.30 -11.48 -1.69
N SER A 36 -5.52 -11.13 -0.67
CA SER A 36 -5.49 -9.80 -0.08
C SER A 36 -4.19 -9.57 0.70
N THR A 37 -3.51 -8.46 0.43
CA THR A 37 -2.33 -8.05 1.21
C THR A 37 -2.69 -7.77 2.66
N GLN A 38 -3.89 -7.25 2.91
CA GLN A 38 -4.41 -6.97 4.26
C GLN A 38 -4.65 -8.24 5.06
N GLU A 39 -5.26 -9.25 4.45
CA GLU A 39 -5.45 -10.54 5.13
C GLU A 39 -4.11 -11.24 5.40
N GLU A 40 -3.20 -11.19 4.44
CA GLU A 40 -1.88 -11.81 4.59
C GLU A 40 -1.07 -11.17 5.71
N ILE A 41 -1.02 -9.83 5.78
CA ILE A 41 -0.25 -9.16 6.84
C ILE A 41 -0.80 -9.51 8.23
N TRP A 42 -2.11 -9.68 8.38
CA TRP A 42 -2.71 -10.11 9.64
C TRP A 42 -2.36 -11.54 10.03
N LYS A 43 -2.31 -12.47 9.07
CA LYS A 43 -1.91 -13.86 9.31
C LYS A 43 -0.48 -13.96 9.86
N ILE A 44 0.43 -13.18 9.31
CA ILE A 44 1.85 -13.24 9.65
C ILE A 44 2.27 -12.28 10.76
N ALA A 45 1.42 -11.37 11.16
CA ALA A 45 1.72 -10.23 12.05
C ALA A 45 2.47 -10.60 13.33
N LYS A 46 2.14 -11.75 13.94
CA LYS A 46 2.77 -12.21 15.19
C LYS A 46 4.21 -12.69 15.01
N ASN A 47 4.55 -13.14 13.79
CA ASN A 47 5.80 -13.84 13.48
C ASN A 47 6.80 -12.98 12.69
N VAL A 48 6.45 -11.74 12.39
CA VAL A 48 7.29 -10.86 11.60
C VAL A 48 7.63 -9.58 12.36
N PRO A 49 8.76 -8.93 12.05
CA PRO A 49 9.12 -7.66 12.68
C PRO A 49 8.21 -6.52 12.26
N GLN A 50 8.18 -5.47 13.08
CA GLN A 50 7.56 -4.19 12.73
C GLN A 50 8.12 -3.67 11.40
N GLY A 51 7.27 -3.09 10.58
CA GLY A 51 7.65 -2.56 9.27
C GLY A 51 7.68 -3.59 8.15
N THR A 52 7.33 -4.86 8.43
CA THR A 52 7.15 -5.85 7.37
C THR A 52 6.11 -5.37 6.38
N LEU A 53 6.45 -5.46 5.11
CA LEU A 53 5.65 -5.00 3.97
C LEU A 53 5.24 -6.21 3.12
N VAL A 54 3.95 -6.36 2.87
CA VAL A 54 3.40 -7.29 1.88
C VAL A 54 2.97 -6.47 0.67
N LEU A 55 3.51 -6.79 -0.48
CA LEU A 55 3.23 -6.15 -1.77
C LEU A 55 2.70 -7.17 -2.76
N ALA A 56 1.71 -6.82 -3.55
CA ALA A 56 1.16 -7.68 -4.60
C ALA A 56 0.88 -6.90 -5.88
N ASP A 57 1.08 -7.55 -7.02
CA ASP A 57 0.68 -7.02 -8.32
C ASP A 57 -0.83 -7.13 -8.52
N LEU A 58 -1.41 -8.25 -8.07
CA LEU A 58 -2.85 -8.51 -8.20
C LEU A 58 -3.44 -9.06 -6.91
N GLN A 59 -4.57 -8.49 -6.48
CA GLN A 59 -5.41 -9.03 -5.43
C GLN A 59 -6.69 -9.62 -6.02
N THR A 60 -6.99 -10.88 -5.71
CA THR A 60 -8.22 -11.55 -6.18
C THR A 60 -9.42 -11.27 -5.28
N LYS A 61 -9.16 -10.91 -4.01
CA LYS A 61 -10.18 -10.60 -2.99
C LYS A 61 -9.78 -9.39 -2.16
N GLY A 62 -9.40 -8.30 -2.84
CA GLY A 62 -9.02 -7.05 -2.17
C GLY A 62 -10.11 -6.53 -1.24
N LYS A 63 -9.72 -6.02 -0.07
CA LYS A 63 -10.62 -5.55 0.98
C LYS A 63 -10.65 -4.04 1.05
N GLY A 64 -11.85 -3.51 1.17
CA GLY A 64 -12.13 -2.12 1.54
C GLY A 64 -12.77 -2.03 2.92
N THR A 65 -13.13 -0.83 3.34
CA THR A 65 -13.84 -0.60 4.60
C THR A 65 -15.27 -1.17 4.56
N HIS A 66 -15.79 -1.54 5.73
CA HIS A 66 -17.18 -2.02 5.91
C HIS A 66 -17.54 -3.24 5.02
N GLY A 67 -16.58 -4.15 4.84
CA GLY A 67 -16.80 -5.36 4.04
C GLY A 67 -16.89 -5.15 2.53
N LYS A 68 -16.58 -3.95 2.03
CA LYS A 68 -16.55 -3.66 0.60
C LYS A 68 -15.36 -4.35 -0.06
N ASN A 69 -15.52 -4.73 -1.32
CA ASN A 69 -14.42 -5.23 -2.13
C ASN A 69 -13.58 -4.09 -2.69
N TRP A 70 -12.28 -4.34 -2.83
CA TRP A 70 -11.37 -3.47 -3.54
C TRP A 70 -10.90 -4.17 -4.81
N CYS A 71 -11.18 -3.58 -5.96
CA CYS A 71 -10.73 -4.12 -7.24
C CYS A 71 -9.31 -3.69 -7.54
N THR A 72 -8.49 -4.66 -7.96
CA THR A 72 -7.10 -4.45 -8.37
C THR A 72 -6.99 -4.81 -9.84
N ASP A 73 -6.39 -3.95 -10.65
CA ASP A 73 -6.07 -4.21 -12.05
C ASP A 73 -4.60 -4.62 -12.15
N GLU A 74 -4.33 -5.69 -12.88
CA GLU A 74 -3.03 -6.39 -12.92
C GLU A 74 -1.82 -5.51 -13.30
N LYS A 75 -2.03 -4.38 -13.97
CA LYS A 75 -0.93 -3.58 -14.53
C LYS A 75 -0.88 -2.12 -14.07
N ASN A 76 -1.90 -1.61 -13.40
CA ASN A 76 -2.08 -0.18 -13.20
C ASN A 76 -2.37 0.20 -11.75
N ASN A 77 -1.85 -0.56 -10.80
CA ASN A 77 -2.10 -0.31 -9.39
C ASN A 77 -0.90 -0.71 -8.51
N ILE A 78 -0.95 -0.26 -7.28
CA ILE A 78 -0.05 -0.69 -6.21
C ILE A 78 -0.93 -1.16 -5.06
N ALA A 79 -0.84 -2.44 -4.71
CA ALA A 79 -1.51 -3.03 -3.55
C ALA A 79 -0.48 -3.48 -2.52
N PHE A 80 -0.48 -2.86 -1.37
CA PHE A 80 0.44 -3.22 -0.30
C PHE A 80 -0.17 -3.01 1.07
N SER A 81 0.34 -3.77 2.03
CA SER A 81 0.04 -3.62 3.45
C SER A 81 1.32 -3.72 4.25
N PHE A 82 1.42 -2.97 5.32
CA PHE A 82 2.55 -3.05 6.24
C PHE A 82 2.07 -3.07 7.69
N ILE A 83 2.89 -3.64 8.57
CA ILE A 83 2.55 -3.75 9.98
C ILE A 83 3.31 -2.74 10.83
N LEU A 84 2.57 -2.04 11.68
CA LEU A 84 3.11 -1.25 12.78
C LEU A 84 2.77 -1.93 14.09
N LYS A 85 3.71 -1.93 15.03
CA LYS A 85 3.54 -2.48 16.39
C LYS A 85 3.84 -1.36 17.39
N PRO A 86 3.01 -0.31 17.47
CA PRO A 86 3.26 0.79 18.37
C PRO A 86 3.08 0.34 19.83
N ASN A 87 4.00 0.75 20.71
CA ASN A 87 3.88 0.54 22.14
C ASN A 87 3.18 1.74 22.77
N CYS A 88 1.90 1.88 22.51
CA CYS A 88 1.10 2.99 23.03
C CYS A 88 -0.38 2.61 23.16
N ASP A 89 -1.15 3.44 23.87
CA ASP A 89 -2.60 3.31 23.94
C ASP A 89 -3.22 3.50 22.54
N ILE A 90 -4.22 2.70 22.21
CA ILE A 90 -4.93 2.75 20.93
C ILE A 90 -5.52 4.14 20.62
N LYS A 91 -5.91 4.89 21.62
CA LYS A 91 -6.38 6.28 21.46
C LYS A 91 -5.35 7.21 20.84
N ARG A 92 -4.07 6.91 20.99
CA ARG A 92 -2.97 7.69 20.37
C ARG A 92 -2.82 7.43 18.88
N LEU A 93 -3.50 6.42 18.36
CA LEU A 93 -3.52 6.08 16.94
C LEU A 93 -4.69 6.76 16.20
N GLU A 94 -5.52 7.50 16.92
CA GLU A 94 -6.56 8.32 16.29
C GLU A 94 -5.92 9.33 15.33
N GLY A 95 -6.42 9.34 14.08
CA GLY A 95 -5.86 10.17 13.01
C GLY A 95 -4.72 9.56 12.21
N LEU A 96 -4.18 8.41 12.60
CA LEU A 96 -3.06 7.77 11.89
C LEU A 96 -3.34 7.53 10.39
N THR A 97 -4.54 7.09 10.05
CA THR A 97 -4.95 6.88 8.65
C THR A 97 -4.86 8.16 7.83
N LEU A 98 -5.29 9.29 8.42
CA LEU A 98 -5.22 10.59 7.77
C LEU A 98 -3.78 11.07 7.60
N GLU A 99 -2.93 10.89 8.62
CA GLU A 99 -1.50 11.22 8.54
C GLU A 99 -0.79 10.42 7.45
N ILE A 100 -1.09 9.11 7.34
CA ILE A 100 -0.55 8.27 6.26
C ILE A 100 -1.03 8.78 4.89
N ALA A 101 -2.30 9.14 4.76
CA ALA A 101 -2.84 9.70 3.53
C ALA A 101 -2.12 11.01 3.15
N GLU A 102 -1.89 11.92 4.08
CA GLU A 102 -1.17 13.17 3.85
C GLU A 102 0.28 12.93 3.38
N ILE A 103 0.96 11.94 3.95
CA ILE A 103 2.31 11.55 3.51
C ILE A 103 2.27 11.02 2.07
N ILE A 104 1.29 10.20 1.71
CA ILE A 104 1.12 9.69 0.35
C ILE A 104 0.89 10.85 -0.64
N LEU A 105 0.02 11.81 -0.30
CA LEU A 105 -0.21 13.00 -1.12
C LEU A 105 1.08 13.78 -1.37
N LYS A 106 1.85 13.99 -0.32
CA LYS A 106 3.14 14.69 -0.40
C LYS A 106 4.13 13.99 -1.31
N VAL A 107 4.24 12.67 -1.21
CA VAL A 107 5.10 11.86 -2.08
C VAL A 107 4.68 11.99 -3.55
N PHE A 108 3.38 11.93 -3.85
CA PHE A 108 2.89 12.09 -5.22
C PHE A 108 3.17 13.50 -5.78
N GLU A 109 3.04 14.53 -4.96
CA GLU A 109 3.35 15.90 -5.37
C GLU A 109 4.86 16.08 -5.62
N GLU A 110 5.72 15.58 -4.73
CA GLU A 110 7.17 15.73 -4.83
C GLU A 110 7.78 14.88 -5.96
N VAL A 111 7.33 13.64 -6.15
CA VAL A 111 7.94 12.71 -7.10
C VAL A 111 7.33 12.83 -8.49
N TYR A 112 6.02 12.96 -8.58
CA TYR A 112 5.28 12.92 -9.85
C TYR A 112 4.67 14.26 -10.25
N GLN A 113 4.74 15.29 -9.39
CA GLN A 113 4.12 16.60 -9.61
C GLN A 113 2.59 16.50 -9.79
N ILE A 114 1.97 15.52 -9.13
CA ILE A 114 0.54 15.28 -9.16
C ILE A 114 -0.06 15.70 -7.82
N LYS A 115 -1.03 16.63 -7.85
CA LYS A 115 -1.79 17.03 -6.66
C LYS A 115 -2.99 16.12 -6.46
N LEU A 116 -2.92 15.31 -5.42
CA LEU A 116 -4.03 14.47 -4.96
C LEU A 116 -4.79 15.19 -3.83
N GLN A 117 -5.97 14.69 -3.53
CA GLN A 117 -6.82 15.17 -2.45
C GLN A 117 -7.27 14.01 -1.57
N ILE A 118 -7.57 14.32 -0.32
CA ILE A 118 -8.13 13.36 0.63
C ILE A 118 -9.65 13.58 0.70
N LYS A 119 -10.40 12.51 0.48
CA LYS A 119 -11.81 12.43 0.85
C LYS A 119 -11.92 11.58 2.11
N LYS A 120 -12.15 12.25 3.24
CA LYS A 120 -12.23 11.59 4.56
C LYS A 120 -13.29 10.48 4.57
N PRO A 121 -13.04 9.41 5.34
CA PRO A 121 -11.93 9.25 6.29
C PRO A 121 -10.65 8.65 5.70
N ASN A 122 -10.69 8.02 4.52
CA ASN A 122 -9.61 7.14 4.05
C ASN A 122 -9.44 7.06 2.53
N ASP A 123 -10.11 7.91 1.77
CA ASP A 123 -10.07 7.89 0.30
C ASP A 123 -9.07 8.90 -0.25
N ILE A 124 -8.32 8.49 -1.26
CA ILE A 124 -7.45 9.35 -2.05
C ILE A 124 -8.11 9.57 -3.40
N VAL A 125 -8.25 10.84 -3.81
CA VAL A 125 -8.95 11.22 -5.03
C VAL A 125 -8.09 12.11 -5.92
N TYR A 126 -8.30 11.99 -7.22
CA TYR A 126 -7.72 12.84 -8.24
C TYR A 126 -8.80 13.25 -9.23
N LYS A 127 -8.97 14.57 -9.44
CA LYS A 127 -10.03 15.11 -10.31
C LYS A 127 -11.41 14.49 -10.04
N ASP A 128 -11.80 14.48 -8.76
CA ASP A 128 -13.07 13.92 -8.25
C ASP A 128 -13.26 12.40 -8.43
N LYS A 129 -12.22 11.70 -8.87
CA LYS A 129 -12.22 10.23 -8.97
C LYS A 129 -11.40 9.60 -7.86
N LYS A 130 -11.97 8.59 -7.21
CA LYS A 130 -11.24 7.78 -6.24
C LYS A 130 -10.17 6.96 -6.93
N ILE A 131 -8.92 7.18 -6.56
CA ILE A 131 -7.76 6.47 -7.11
C ILE A 131 -7.07 5.59 -6.08
N GLY A 132 -7.35 5.77 -4.82
CA GLY A 132 -6.75 5.01 -3.73
C GLY A 132 -7.58 5.00 -2.47
N GLY A 133 -7.20 4.15 -1.55
CA GLY A 133 -7.81 4.06 -0.22
C GLY A 133 -6.86 3.40 0.77
N ILE A 134 -7.05 3.71 2.04
CA ILE A 134 -6.27 3.18 3.14
C ILE A 134 -7.20 2.42 4.09
N LEU A 135 -6.84 1.18 4.38
CA LEU A 135 -7.53 0.33 5.33
C LEU A 135 -6.62 0.06 6.53
N THR A 136 -7.04 0.48 7.71
CA THR A 136 -6.33 0.27 8.98
C THR A 136 -7.10 -0.63 9.92
#